data_baa7e594bcae628f58d1c4be91f619e2
#
_entry.id   baa7e594bcae628f58d1c4be91f619e2
#
_cell.length_a   1.000
_cell.length_b   1.000
_cell.length_c   1.000
_cell.angle_alpha   90.00
_cell.angle_beta   90.00
_cell.angle_gamma   90.00
#
_symmetry.space_group_name_H-M   'P 1'
#
loop_
_entity.id
_entity.type
_entity.pdbx_description
1 polymer ?
#
loop_
_entity_poly.entity_id
_entity_poly.type
_entity_poly.pdbx_seq_one_letter_code
_entity_poly.pdbx_strand_id
1 'polypeptide(L)'
;MNIDWGTATVGLVVVLVCISPIVIMHHYRERKVKKMLLALREMAQQQNCKISQHEFCGDFVLGLDEVKKFVFFHKYRKENSISQYIDLADIQTCKVVKQSRSVKMEQETVSMTDRVELSFIPVNKGQEEQSFILFDEAINKQLSGELQFSEKWVQIINKCLKKK
;
A
#
# COMPACT_ATOMS: atom_id res chain seq x y z
N MET A 1 -13.01 50.83 -18.95
CA MET A 1 -12.06 49.70 -18.98
C MET A 1 -12.51 48.79 -20.11
N ASN A 2 -11.88 48.87 -21.28
CA ASN A 2 -12.17 47.95 -22.38
C ASN A 2 -11.45 46.64 -22.07
N ILE A 3 -12.19 45.63 -21.72
CA ILE A 3 -11.64 44.28 -21.57
C ILE A 3 -11.37 43.77 -22.99
N ASP A 4 -10.09 43.67 -23.34
CA ASP A 4 -9.68 43.03 -24.60
C ASP A 4 -10.09 41.56 -24.59
N TRP A 5 -11.12 41.25 -25.36
CA TRP A 5 -11.64 39.87 -25.49
C TRP A 5 -10.54 38.88 -25.91
N GLY A 6 -9.54 39.34 -26.67
CA GLY A 6 -8.38 38.57 -27.07
C GLY A 6 -7.52 38.15 -25.88
N THR A 7 -7.23 39.07 -24.96
CA THR A 7 -6.44 38.81 -23.76
C THR A 7 -7.18 37.93 -22.79
N ALA A 8 -8.51 38.12 -22.65
CA ALA A 8 -9.36 37.28 -21.78
C ALA A 8 -9.45 35.83 -22.27
N THR A 9 -9.55 35.59 -23.59
CA THR A 9 -9.57 34.25 -24.18
C THR A 9 -8.24 33.51 -23.99
N VAL A 10 -7.11 34.20 -24.23
CA VAL A 10 -5.77 33.63 -24.01
C VAL A 10 -5.57 33.28 -22.55
N GLY A 11 -5.95 34.14 -21.61
CA GLY A 11 -5.88 33.87 -20.18
C GLY A 11 -6.72 32.64 -19.76
N LEU A 12 -7.94 32.51 -20.30
CA LEU A 12 -8.81 31.34 -20.02
C LEU A 12 -8.18 30.06 -20.54
N VAL A 13 -7.62 30.03 -21.73
CA VAL A 13 -6.95 28.85 -22.31
C VAL A 13 -5.75 28.45 -21.47
N VAL A 14 -4.92 29.40 -21.04
CA VAL A 14 -3.77 29.08 -20.15
C VAL A 14 -4.21 28.46 -18.84
N VAL A 15 -5.26 28.99 -18.19
CA VAL A 15 -5.81 28.46 -16.96
C VAL A 15 -6.34 27.04 -17.16
N LEU A 16 -7.07 26.78 -18.25
CA LEU A 16 -7.58 25.42 -18.57
C LEU A 16 -6.44 24.43 -18.81
N VAL A 17 -5.38 24.82 -19.51
CA VAL A 17 -4.20 23.96 -19.75
C VAL A 17 -3.47 23.65 -18.44
N CYS A 18 -3.38 24.62 -17.52
CA CYS A 18 -2.72 24.40 -16.21
C CYS A 18 -3.55 23.53 -15.27
N ILE A 19 -4.88 23.63 -15.27
CA ILE A 19 -5.75 22.91 -14.35
C ILE A 19 -6.03 21.49 -14.84
N SER A 20 -6.12 21.27 -16.16
CA SER A 20 -6.48 19.97 -16.74
C SER A 20 -5.63 18.79 -16.25
N PRO A 21 -4.29 18.85 -16.17
CA PRO A 21 -3.49 17.72 -15.69
C PRO A 21 -3.77 17.39 -14.22
N ILE A 22 -4.05 18.39 -13.39
CA ILE A 22 -4.35 18.19 -11.96
C ILE A 22 -5.67 17.43 -11.81
N VAL A 23 -6.70 17.80 -12.55
CA VAL A 23 -8.02 17.13 -12.53
C VAL A 23 -7.90 15.70 -13.05
N ILE A 24 -7.16 15.48 -14.14
CA ILE A 24 -6.93 14.15 -14.73
C ILE A 24 -6.21 13.24 -13.72
N MET A 25 -5.15 13.75 -13.07
CA MET A 25 -4.41 12.99 -12.05
C MET A 25 -5.30 12.63 -10.85
N HIS A 26 -6.15 13.55 -10.40
CA HIS A 26 -7.09 13.30 -9.30
C HIS A 26 -8.07 12.16 -9.63
N HIS A 27 -8.72 12.23 -10.80
CA HIS A 27 -9.63 11.18 -11.25
C HIS A 27 -8.94 9.82 -11.45
N TYR A 28 -7.68 9.81 -11.92
CA TYR A 28 -6.91 8.58 -12.08
C TYR A 28 -6.63 7.91 -10.73
N ARG A 29 -6.25 8.71 -9.72
CA ARG A 29 -6.01 8.22 -8.35
C ARG A 29 -7.29 7.63 -7.73
N GLU A 30 -8.40 8.32 -7.84
CA GLU A 30 -9.69 7.81 -7.33
C GLU A 30 -10.11 6.48 -7.96
N ARG A 31 -9.96 6.36 -9.28
CA ARG A 31 -10.26 5.10 -9.99
C ARG A 31 -9.36 3.96 -9.53
N LYS A 32 -8.07 4.23 -9.29
CA LYS A 32 -7.12 3.24 -8.77
C LYS A 32 -7.53 2.78 -7.37
N VAL A 33 -7.80 3.72 -6.46
CA VAL A 33 -8.23 3.44 -5.08
C VAL A 33 -9.52 2.61 -5.06
N LYS A 34 -10.51 2.99 -5.86
CA LYS A 34 -11.78 2.23 -5.98
C LYS A 34 -11.55 0.79 -6.46
N LYS A 35 -10.70 0.59 -7.48
CA LYS A 35 -10.36 -0.76 -7.98
C LYS A 35 -9.66 -1.60 -6.91
N MET A 36 -8.69 -1.03 -6.18
CA MET A 36 -8.00 -1.74 -5.10
C MET A 36 -8.96 -2.13 -3.97
N LEU A 37 -9.88 -1.24 -3.60
CA LEU A 37 -10.87 -1.53 -2.57
C LEU A 37 -11.87 -2.61 -2.99
N LEU A 38 -12.30 -2.59 -4.25
CA LEU A 38 -13.18 -3.64 -4.81
C LEU A 38 -12.47 -5.00 -4.77
N ALA A 39 -11.25 -5.10 -5.27
CA ALA A 39 -10.48 -6.35 -5.24
C ALA A 39 -10.28 -6.87 -3.80
N LEU A 40 -9.99 -5.96 -2.85
CA LEU A 40 -9.87 -6.33 -1.44
C LEU A 40 -11.18 -6.88 -0.86
N ARG A 41 -12.31 -6.24 -1.18
CA ARG A 41 -13.65 -6.68 -0.73
C ARG A 41 -14.06 -8.00 -1.37
N GLU A 42 -13.77 -8.22 -2.63
CA GLU A 42 -14.03 -9.49 -3.33
C GLU A 42 -13.27 -10.65 -2.66
N MET A 43 -11.98 -10.45 -2.34
CA MET A 43 -11.21 -11.45 -1.56
C MET A 43 -11.84 -11.74 -0.20
N ALA A 44 -12.25 -10.69 0.53
CA ALA A 44 -12.87 -10.86 1.83
C ALA A 44 -14.21 -11.61 1.72
N GLN A 45 -15.02 -11.33 0.71
CA GLN A 45 -16.28 -12.03 0.46
C GLN A 45 -16.07 -13.52 0.15
N GLN A 46 -15.04 -13.86 -0.63
CA GLN A 46 -14.70 -15.27 -0.92
C GLN A 46 -14.39 -16.07 0.36
N GLN A 47 -13.84 -15.41 1.39
CA GLN A 47 -13.58 -15.99 2.70
C GLN A 47 -14.74 -15.78 3.70
N ASN A 48 -15.90 -15.28 3.23
CA ASN A 48 -17.03 -14.90 4.08
C ASN A 48 -16.63 -13.88 5.18
N CYS A 49 -15.63 -13.06 4.95
CA CYS A 49 -15.10 -12.05 5.85
C CYS A 49 -15.67 -10.66 5.56
N LYS A 50 -15.66 -9.80 6.59
CA LYS A 50 -16.05 -8.40 6.48
C LYS A 50 -14.92 -7.51 6.95
N ILE A 51 -14.36 -6.70 6.05
CA ILE A 51 -13.25 -5.79 6.37
C ILE A 51 -13.75 -4.76 7.39
N SER A 52 -13.18 -4.79 8.59
CA SER A 52 -13.46 -3.84 9.68
C SER A 52 -12.58 -2.60 9.59
N GLN A 53 -11.34 -2.77 9.14
CA GLN A 53 -10.37 -1.69 8.96
C GLN A 53 -9.57 -1.90 7.68
N HIS A 54 -9.30 -0.82 6.94
CA HIS A 54 -8.40 -0.86 5.78
C HIS A 54 -7.64 0.44 5.63
N GLU A 55 -6.49 0.40 4.99
CA GLU A 55 -5.64 1.56 4.75
C GLU A 55 -4.84 1.39 3.46
N PHE A 56 -4.70 2.49 2.71
CA PHE A 56 -3.94 2.54 1.46
C PHE A 56 -2.56 3.13 1.70
N CYS A 57 -1.56 2.57 1.02
CA CYS A 57 -0.23 3.14 0.95
C CYS A 57 0.32 2.95 -0.47
N GLY A 58 0.60 4.04 -1.16
CA GLY A 58 1.16 4.01 -2.52
C GLY A 58 0.34 3.20 -3.53
N ASP A 59 0.81 2.01 -3.83
CA ASP A 59 0.26 1.10 -4.83
C ASP A 59 -0.45 -0.13 -4.24
N PHE A 60 -0.60 -0.19 -2.92
CA PHE A 60 -1.26 -1.29 -2.23
C PHE A 60 -2.29 -0.86 -1.18
N VAL A 61 -3.09 -1.80 -0.75
CA VAL A 61 -4.05 -1.67 0.33
C VAL A 61 -3.96 -2.89 1.25
N LEU A 62 -4.02 -2.65 2.54
CA LEU A 62 -4.20 -3.67 3.58
C LEU A 62 -5.59 -3.56 4.19
N GLY A 63 -6.20 -4.70 4.49
CA GLY A 63 -7.47 -4.79 5.20
C GLY A 63 -7.43 -5.87 6.27
N LEU A 64 -8.17 -5.65 7.34
CA LEU A 64 -8.28 -6.54 8.49
C LEU A 64 -9.76 -6.83 8.76
N ASP A 65 -10.09 -8.09 8.96
CA ASP A 65 -11.31 -8.53 9.65
C ASP A 65 -10.94 -8.89 11.09
N GLU A 66 -11.29 -8.03 12.04
CA GLU A 66 -10.98 -8.25 13.46
C GLU A 66 -11.79 -9.41 14.07
N VAL A 67 -12.97 -9.72 13.51
CA VAL A 67 -13.87 -10.75 14.04
C VAL A 67 -13.40 -12.13 13.62
N LYS A 68 -13.16 -12.31 12.34
CA LYS A 68 -12.69 -13.58 11.77
C LYS A 68 -11.17 -13.72 11.77
N LYS A 69 -10.45 -12.66 12.13
CA LYS A 69 -8.98 -12.64 12.22
C LYS A 69 -8.29 -12.95 10.89
N PHE A 70 -8.71 -12.27 9.84
CA PHE A 70 -8.09 -12.35 8.52
C PHE A 70 -7.45 -11.02 8.14
N VAL A 71 -6.25 -11.09 7.57
CA VAL A 71 -5.58 -9.95 6.93
C VAL A 71 -5.56 -10.14 5.43
N PHE A 72 -5.97 -9.11 4.71
CA PHE A 72 -6.03 -9.08 3.26
C PHE A 72 -5.06 -8.06 2.72
N PHE A 73 -4.33 -8.42 1.66
CA PHE A 73 -3.38 -7.57 0.98
C PHE A 73 -3.64 -7.55 -0.52
N HIS A 74 -3.77 -6.37 -1.10
CA HIS A 74 -3.86 -6.20 -2.54
C HIS A 74 -2.89 -5.12 -3.00
N LYS A 75 -1.97 -5.47 -3.90
CA LYS A 75 -1.01 -4.56 -4.53
C LYS A 75 -1.32 -4.43 -6.00
N TYR A 76 -1.62 -3.19 -6.42
CA TYR A 76 -1.95 -2.87 -7.80
C TYR A 76 -0.69 -2.81 -8.65
N ARG A 77 -0.63 -3.61 -9.70
CA ARG A 77 0.37 -3.52 -10.77
C ARG A 77 -0.34 -3.50 -12.12
N LYS A 78 0.23 -2.80 -13.10
CA LYS A 78 -0.37 -2.66 -14.44
C LYS A 78 -0.58 -4.02 -15.13
N GLU A 79 0.37 -4.94 -14.98
CA GLU A 79 0.36 -6.24 -15.66
C GLU A 79 -0.14 -7.37 -14.77
N ASN A 80 0.29 -7.44 -13.52
CA ASN A 80 -0.09 -8.49 -12.58
C ASN A 80 -0.32 -7.92 -11.18
N SER A 81 -1.58 -7.72 -10.81
CA SER A 81 -1.94 -7.37 -9.43
C SER A 81 -1.72 -8.56 -8.50
N ILE A 82 -1.17 -8.30 -7.33
CA ILE A 82 -0.93 -9.32 -6.30
C ILE A 82 -2.07 -9.22 -5.28
N SER A 83 -2.73 -10.35 -5.03
CA SER A 83 -3.79 -10.49 -4.02
C SER A 83 -3.45 -11.64 -3.10
N GLN A 84 -3.37 -11.38 -1.81
CA GLN A 84 -3.02 -12.38 -0.79
C GLN A 84 -3.88 -12.16 0.46
N TYR A 85 -4.11 -13.22 1.21
CA TYR A 85 -4.72 -13.15 2.53
C TYR A 85 -4.05 -14.13 3.49
N ILE A 86 -4.14 -13.85 4.77
CA ILE A 86 -3.56 -14.67 5.84
C ILE A 86 -4.61 -14.83 6.94
N ASP A 87 -4.82 -16.07 7.38
CA ASP A 87 -5.58 -16.39 8.57
C ASP A 87 -4.68 -16.19 9.79
N LEU A 88 -5.07 -15.30 10.67
CA LEU A 88 -4.32 -15.00 11.89
C LEU A 88 -4.49 -16.07 12.99
N ALA A 89 -5.40 -17.04 12.81
CA ALA A 89 -5.59 -18.13 13.78
C ALA A 89 -4.32 -18.98 13.93
N ASP A 90 -3.60 -19.18 12.84
CA ASP A 90 -2.37 -19.98 12.78
C ASP A 90 -1.09 -19.13 12.96
N ILE A 91 -1.21 -17.83 13.21
CA ILE A 91 -0.09 -16.91 13.33
C ILE A 91 0.23 -16.59 14.79
N GLN A 92 1.50 -16.75 15.16
CA GLN A 92 2.02 -16.41 16.48
C GLN A 92 2.28 -14.91 16.62
N THR A 93 2.91 -14.31 15.60
CA THR A 93 3.28 -12.90 15.59
C THR A 93 3.51 -12.38 14.17
N CYS A 94 3.31 -11.07 14.01
CA CYS A 94 3.68 -10.34 12.80
C CYS A 94 4.86 -9.41 13.11
N LYS A 95 5.83 -9.33 12.19
CA LYS A 95 7.00 -8.43 12.29
C LYS A 95 7.28 -7.70 10.97
N VAL A 96 7.94 -6.53 11.06
CA VAL A 96 8.52 -5.87 9.88
C VAL A 96 9.87 -6.51 9.59
N VAL A 97 10.08 -6.92 8.35
CA VAL A 97 11.40 -7.32 7.85
C VAL A 97 11.85 -6.27 6.85
N LYS A 98 12.99 -5.63 7.18
CA LYS A 98 13.64 -4.63 6.35
C LYS A 98 14.98 -5.17 5.87
N GLN A 99 15.14 -5.26 4.56
CA GLN A 99 16.43 -5.55 3.95
C GLN A 99 17.04 -4.23 3.46
N SER A 100 18.30 -3.99 3.80
CA SER A 100 19.01 -2.77 3.43
C SER A 100 20.43 -3.12 3.04
N ARG A 101 20.95 -2.42 2.03
CA ARG A 101 22.36 -2.48 1.63
C ARG A 101 23.06 -1.16 1.93
N SER A 102 24.36 -1.24 2.19
CA SER A 102 25.19 -0.05 2.36
C SER A 102 25.88 0.26 1.02
N VAL A 103 25.65 1.45 0.50
CA VAL A 103 26.30 1.93 -0.73
C VAL A 103 27.29 3.04 -0.34
N LYS A 104 28.55 2.88 -0.74
CA LYS A 104 29.56 3.95 -0.58
C LYS A 104 29.39 4.95 -1.73
N MET A 105 29.00 6.18 -1.39
CA MET A 105 29.02 7.32 -2.30
C MET A 105 30.15 8.26 -1.87
N GLU A 106 31.16 8.39 -2.71
CA GLU A 106 32.33 9.27 -2.60
C GLU A 106 32.98 9.34 -1.19
N GLN A 107 32.35 9.91 -0.18
CA GLN A 107 32.87 10.02 1.18
C GLN A 107 31.90 9.57 2.28
N GLU A 108 30.67 9.17 1.92
CA GLU A 108 29.65 8.76 2.88
C GLU A 108 29.12 7.37 2.58
N THR A 109 28.85 6.59 3.63
CA THR A 109 28.14 5.31 3.52
C THR A 109 26.66 5.55 3.73
N VAL A 110 25.87 5.42 2.67
CA VAL A 110 24.40 5.59 2.71
C VAL A 110 23.74 4.22 2.77
N SER A 111 22.84 4.04 3.74
CA SER A 111 22.02 2.83 3.82
C SER A 111 20.79 2.99 2.93
N MET A 112 20.70 2.17 1.89
CA MET A 112 19.53 2.10 1.00
C MET A 112 18.67 0.92 1.39
N THR A 113 17.35 1.13 1.46
CA THR A 113 16.39 0.06 1.74
C THR A 113 16.01 -0.63 0.44
N ASP A 114 16.32 -1.90 0.34
CA ASP A 114 16.03 -2.72 -0.83
C ASP A 114 14.62 -3.29 -0.78
N ARG A 115 14.16 -3.69 0.43
CA ARG A 115 12.87 -4.36 0.60
C ARG A 115 12.27 -4.11 1.98
N VAL A 116 10.95 -3.95 2.01
CA VAL A 116 10.14 -3.88 3.23
C VAL A 116 8.99 -4.85 3.08
N GLU A 117 8.83 -5.73 4.05
CA GLU A 117 7.75 -6.71 4.08
C GLU A 117 7.19 -6.91 5.49
N LEU A 118 5.92 -7.31 5.55
CA LEU A 118 5.27 -7.81 6.75
C LEU A 118 5.42 -9.33 6.74
N SER A 119 6.19 -9.88 7.67
CA SER A 119 6.35 -11.33 7.86
C SER A 119 5.45 -11.82 8.97
N PHE A 120 4.75 -12.93 8.71
CA PHE A 120 3.83 -13.60 9.60
C PHE A 120 4.44 -14.93 10.03
N ILE A 121 4.77 -15.02 11.30
CA ILE A 121 5.40 -16.20 11.88
C ILE A 121 4.30 -17.16 12.35
N PRO A 122 4.23 -18.39 11.83
CA PRO A 122 3.22 -19.34 12.23
C PRO A 122 3.47 -19.88 13.65
N VAL A 123 2.39 -20.36 14.31
CA VAL A 123 2.46 -21.04 15.60
C VAL A 123 3.23 -22.35 15.45
N ASN A 124 2.98 -23.10 14.39
CA ASN A 124 3.61 -24.39 14.13
C ASN A 124 4.94 -24.19 13.41
N LYS A 125 6.05 -24.61 13.99
CA LYS A 125 7.41 -24.51 13.43
C LYS A 125 7.61 -25.24 12.09
N GLY A 126 6.68 -26.09 11.67
CA GLY A 126 6.73 -26.79 10.38
C GLY A 126 6.05 -26.08 9.22
N GLN A 127 5.37 -24.97 9.48
CA GLN A 127 4.76 -24.13 8.43
C GLN A 127 5.73 -23.06 7.97
N GLU A 128 5.69 -22.73 6.67
CA GLU A 128 6.51 -21.66 6.12
C GLU A 128 6.01 -20.28 6.57
N GLU A 129 6.95 -19.36 6.81
CA GLU A 129 6.63 -17.96 7.06
C GLU A 129 5.99 -17.36 5.80
N GLN A 130 4.86 -16.69 5.97
CA GLN A 130 4.21 -15.95 4.90
C GLN A 130 4.57 -14.47 5.00
N SER A 131 4.68 -13.79 3.86
CA SER A 131 4.97 -12.35 3.88
C SER A 131 4.23 -11.57 2.81
N PHE A 132 3.92 -10.31 3.14
CA PHE A 132 3.43 -9.31 2.19
C PHE A 132 4.55 -8.33 1.85
N ILE A 133 4.92 -8.27 0.58
CA ILE A 133 5.96 -7.38 0.08
C ILE A 133 5.37 -5.99 -0.14
N LEU A 134 5.63 -5.06 0.77
CA LEU A 134 5.14 -3.69 0.70
C LEU A 134 5.98 -2.86 -0.26
N PHE A 135 7.31 -2.93 -0.13
CA PHE A 135 8.26 -2.21 -0.95
C PHE A 135 9.32 -3.16 -1.51
N ASP A 136 9.71 -2.93 -2.76
CA ASP A 136 10.80 -3.61 -3.45
C ASP A 136 11.48 -2.60 -4.38
N GLU A 137 12.77 -2.31 -4.17
CA GLU A 137 13.53 -1.34 -4.95
C GLU A 137 13.61 -1.68 -6.44
N ALA A 138 13.59 -2.98 -6.77
CA ALA A 138 13.58 -3.42 -8.18
C ALA A 138 12.35 -2.92 -8.96
N ILE A 139 11.29 -2.55 -8.24
CA ILE A 139 10.00 -2.13 -8.81
C ILE A 139 9.72 -0.66 -8.53
N ASN A 140 9.93 -0.22 -7.30
CA ASN A 140 9.63 1.11 -6.81
C ASN A 140 10.94 1.83 -6.46
N LYS A 141 11.26 2.91 -7.15
CA LYS A 141 12.55 3.62 -6.97
C LYS A 141 12.67 4.38 -5.64
N GLN A 142 11.59 4.60 -4.91
CA GLN A 142 11.58 5.42 -3.70
C GLN A 142 10.53 4.95 -2.71
N LEU A 143 10.88 4.94 -1.43
CA LEU A 143 9.96 4.73 -0.31
C LEU A 143 8.99 5.92 -0.18
N SER A 144 7.70 5.63 -0.04
CA SER A 144 6.62 6.63 0.07
C SER A 144 5.81 6.49 1.37
N GLY A 145 6.47 6.02 2.45
CA GLY A 145 5.84 5.84 3.76
C GLY A 145 5.54 4.38 4.12
N GLU A 146 6.01 3.42 3.31
CA GLU A 146 5.79 1.98 3.54
C GLU A 146 6.34 1.50 4.88
N LEU A 147 7.43 2.12 5.36
CA LEU A 147 8.03 1.74 6.64
C LEU A 147 7.13 2.13 7.83
N GLN A 148 6.69 3.39 7.89
CA GLN A 148 5.78 3.86 8.95
C GLN A 148 4.44 3.11 8.89
N PHE A 149 3.95 2.85 7.67
CA PHE A 149 2.76 2.04 7.45
C PHE A 149 2.93 0.63 8.02
N SER A 150 4.06 -0.03 7.72
CA SER A 150 4.34 -1.40 8.20
C SER A 150 4.43 -1.47 9.72
N GLU A 151 5.10 -0.53 10.38
CA GLU A 151 5.22 -0.46 11.83
C GLU A 151 3.86 -0.28 12.51
N LYS A 152 3.01 0.60 11.97
CA LYS A 152 1.63 0.79 12.45
C LYS A 152 0.81 -0.48 12.33
N TRP A 153 0.85 -1.14 11.16
CA TRP A 153 0.07 -2.34 10.91
C TRP A 153 0.53 -3.56 11.70
N VAL A 154 1.82 -3.70 11.97
CA VAL A 154 2.34 -4.71 12.90
C VAL A 154 1.72 -4.56 14.29
N GLN A 155 1.59 -3.32 14.79
CA GLN A 155 0.97 -3.08 16.09
C GLN A 155 -0.52 -3.46 16.08
N ILE A 156 -1.26 -3.10 15.03
CA ILE A 156 -2.68 -3.41 14.86
C ILE A 156 -2.88 -4.94 14.81
N ILE A 157 -2.12 -5.63 13.97
CA ILE A 157 -2.22 -7.08 13.79
C ILE A 157 -1.86 -7.82 15.09
N ASN A 158 -0.74 -7.46 15.72
CA ASN A 158 -0.32 -8.10 16.97
C ASN A 158 -1.30 -7.84 18.14
N LYS A 159 -1.97 -6.67 18.13
CA LYS A 159 -3.07 -6.41 19.07
C LYS A 159 -4.27 -7.31 18.81
N CYS A 160 -4.59 -7.57 17.54
CA CYS A 160 -5.66 -8.50 17.16
C CYS A 160 -5.31 -9.95 17.53
N LEU A 161 -4.05 -10.37 17.40
CA LEU A 161 -3.55 -11.69 17.82
C LEU A 161 -3.67 -11.90 19.34
N LYS A 162 -3.42 -10.87 20.15
CA LYS A 162 -3.49 -10.92 21.62
C LYS A 162 -4.92 -10.94 22.18
N LYS A 163 -5.91 -10.49 21.40
CA LYS A 163 -7.33 -10.59 21.77
C LYS A 163 -7.83 -12.03 21.52
N LYS A 164 -7.45 -12.95 22.41
CA LYS A 164 -8.03 -14.30 22.48
C LYS A 164 -9.36 -14.28 23.21
#